data_9f486b281764a7d9443c601fec0abf60
#
_entry.id   9f486b281764a7d9443c601fec0abf60
#
_cell.length_a   1.000
_cell.length_b   1.000
_cell.length_c   1.000
_cell.angle_alpha   90.00
_cell.angle_beta   90.00
_cell.angle_gamma   90.00
#
_symmetry.space_group_name_H-M   'P 1'
#
loop_
_entity.id
_entity.type
_entity.pdbx_description
1 polymer ?
#
loop_
_entity_poly.entity_id
_entity_poly.type
_entity_poly.pdbx_seq_one_letter_code
_entity_poly.pdbx_strand_id
1 'polypeptide(L)'
;MIKLGLLGVGKMGQNHLKNIVSLPCYELSFIYDYNEELCAKLAREYSTKASLDLDSDLTSVDAIIIVTPTFTHDEYIKKVSKATKNIFVEKPLCDSFEKCQEIMLLEQNLGLNIAVGFIERFNPALKELQNELKKLDSNTHELRFTRTSLASLRISDVDVITDLMIHDIDLALYLNGDAQVLFANGVIQNNTINLATATLKHENGSISHIHASRITHKNERKISISADEAHFECDLLAKELNVFKNAKNEPLKAKEANALKDELVAFSALCAGQKSNKLADAKSATKAMKIATDIAKIIKEQK
;
A
#
# COMPACT_ATOMS: atom_id res chain seq x y z
N MET A 1 18.79 -17.13 4.95
CA MET A 1 17.62 -17.27 4.07
C MET A 1 16.41 -17.35 4.98
N ILE A 2 15.36 -16.58 4.70
CA ILE A 2 14.15 -16.48 5.54
C ILE A 2 13.16 -17.53 5.05
N LYS A 3 12.75 -18.44 5.95
CA LYS A 3 11.68 -19.39 5.68
C LYS A 3 10.34 -18.68 5.71
N LEU A 4 9.62 -18.73 4.59
CA LEU A 4 8.46 -17.90 4.35
C LEU A 4 7.21 -18.75 4.05
N GLY A 5 6.08 -18.41 4.69
CA GLY A 5 4.75 -18.88 4.30
C GLY A 5 3.98 -17.78 3.55
N LEU A 6 3.22 -18.14 2.53
CA LEU A 6 2.35 -17.23 1.78
C LEU A 6 0.89 -17.64 1.96
N LEU A 7 0.08 -16.74 2.52
CA LEU A 7 -1.37 -16.93 2.68
C LEU A 7 -2.13 -16.12 1.63
N GLY A 8 -2.93 -16.82 0.82
CA GLY A 8 -3.65 -16.27 -0.31
C GLY A 8 -2.86 -16.37 -1.62
N VAL A 9 -3.34 -17.17 -2.57
CA VAL A 9 -2.73 -17.34 -3.91
C VAL A 9 -3.68 -16.91 -5.03
N GLY A 10 -4.56 -15.96 -4.74
CA GLY A 10 -5.34 -15.26 -5.75
C GLY A 10 -4.45 -14.44 -6.70
N LYS A 11 -5.04 -13.53 -7.49
CA LYS A 11 -4.29 -12.76 -8.51
C LYS A 11 -3.06 -12.02 -7.93
N MET A 12 -3.23 -11.34 -6.79
CA MET A 12 -2.11 -10.62 -6.16
C MET A 12 -1.12 -11.58 -5.49
N GLY A 13 -1.62 -12.65 -4.83
CA GLY A 13 -0.77 -13.70 -4.27
C GLY A 13 0.14 -14.36 -5.29
N GLN A 14 -0.32 -14.59 -6.51
CA GLN A 14 0.52 -15.10 -7.60
C GLN A 14 1.61 -14.10 -8.04
N ASN A 15 1.34 -12.79 -7.97
CA ASN A 15 2.39 -11.78 -8.19
C ASN A 15 3.44 -11.83 -7.08
N HIS A 16 3.03 -11.96 -5.82
CA HIS A 16 3.97 -12.18 -4.70
C HIS A 16 4.77 -13.46 -4.90
N LEU A 17 4.11 -14.57 -5.21
CA LEU A 17 4.72 -15.88 -5.42
C LEU A 17 5.86 -15.83 -6.46
N LYS A 18 5.60 -15.23 -7.63
CA LYS A 18 6.61 -15.04 -8.68
C LYS A 18 7.83 -14.25 -8.21
N ASN A 19 7.63 -13.21 -7.42
CA ASN A 19 8.72 -12.39 -6.92
C ASN A 19 9.48 -13.09 -5.78
N ILE A 20 8.79 -13.73 -4.84
CA ILE A 20 9.39 -14.47 -3.71
C ILE A 20 10.38 -15.51 -4.23
N VAL A 21 9.97 -16.37 -5.15
CA VAL A 21 10.85 -17.45 -5.68
C VAL A 21 12.04 -16.93 -6.49
N SER A 22 11.98 -15.68 -6.97
CA SER A 22 13.09 -15.03 -7.68
C SER A 22 14.11 -14.37 -6.73
N LEU A 23 13.82 -14.30 -5.43
CA LEU A 23 14.62 -13.60 -4.44
C LEU A 23 15.43 -14.59 -3.59
N PRO A 24 16.78 -14.52 -3.61
CA PRO A 24 17.63 -15.47 -2.88
C PRO A 24 17.57 -15.30 -1.35
N CYS A 25 16.95 -14.23 -0.84
CA CYS A 25 16.77 -13.99 0.58
C CYS A 25 15.65 -14.83 1.19
N TYR A 26 14.77 -15.44 0.38
CA TYR A 26 13.63 -16.23 0.82
C TYR A 26 13.74 -17.71 0.44
N GLU A 27 13.23 -18.56 1.32
CA GLU A 27 12.90 -19.96 1.08
C GLU A 27 11.38 -20.12 1.26
N LEU A 28 10.64 -20.34 0.18
CA LEU A 28 9.20 -20.52 0.25
C LEU A 28 8.87 -21.90 0.81
N SER A 29 8.49 -21.97 2.08
CA SER A 29 8.21 -23.21 2.80
C SER A 29 6.84 -23.78 2.47
N PHE A 30 5.82 -22.94 2.39
CA PHE A 30 4.47 -23.34 2.01
C PHE A 30 3.65 -22.18 1.44
N ILE A 31 2.57 -22.55 0.74
CA ILE A 31 1.48 -21.67 0.36
C ILE A 31 0.17 -22.20 0.92
N TYR A 32 -0.78 -21.29 1.22
CA TYR A 32 -2.10 -21.62 1.75
C TYR A 32 -3.19 -20.79 1.05
N ASP A 33 -4.30 -21.43 0.72
CA ASP A 33 -5.50 -20.77 0.19
C ASP A 33 -6.72 -21.62 0.48
N TYR A 34 -7.90 -21.02 0.60
CA TYR A 34 -9.18 -21.77 0.71
C TYR A 34 -9.49 -22.57 -0.56
N ASN A 35 -9.00 -22.12 -1.72
CA ASN A 35 -9.08 -22.88 -2.95
C ASN A 35 -7.94 -23.90 -2.98
N GLU A 36 -8.19 -25.06 -2.35
CA GLU A 36 -7.21 -26.15 -2.22
C GLU A 36 -6.70 -26.64 -3.57
N GLU A 37 -7.55 -26.68 -4.60
CA GLU A 37 -7.17 -27.13 -5.95
C GLU A 37 -6.16 -26.16 -6.59
N LEU A 38 -6.44 -24.85 -6.55
CA LEU A 38 -5.53 -23.82 -7.02
C LEU A 38 -4.22 -23.83 -6.21
N CYS A 39 -4.33 -23.96 -4.88
CA CYS A 39 -3.18 -24.04 -3.99
C CYS A 39 -2.28 -25.24 -4.35
N ALA A 40 -2.86 -26.44 -4.48
CA ALA A 40 -2.12 -27.65 -4.83
C ALA A 40 -1.49 -27.57 -6.24
N LYS A 41 -2.16 -26.92 -7.21
CA LYS A 41 -1.61 -26.69 -8.55
C LYS A 41 -0.37 -25.80 -8.48
N LEU A 42 -0.47 -24.63 -7.81
CA LEU A 42 0.64 -23.68 -7.70
C LEU A 42 1.79 -24.25 -6.86
N ALA A 43 1.49 -24.98 -5.79
CA ALA A 43 2.51 -25.65 -4.98
C ALA A 43 3.39 -26.59 -5.84
N ARG A 44 2.78 -27.36 -6.74
CA ARG A 44 3.53 -28.22 -7.68
C ARG A 44 4.34 -27.39 -8.69
N GLU A 45 3.74 -26.32 -9.24
CA GLU A 45 4.40 -25.46 -10.22
C GLU A 45 5.66 -24.79 -9.65
N TYR A 46 5.58 -24.34 -8.39
CA TYR A 46 6.67 -23.62 -7.72
C TYR A 46 7.51 -24.48 -6.78
N SER A 47 7.33 -25.82 -6.82
CA SER A 47 8.08 -26.79 -6.00
C SER A 47 8.07 -26.46 -4.50
N THR A 48 6.89 -26.10 -3.97
CA THR A 48 6.65 -25.80 -2.57
C THR A 48 5.51 -26.67 -2.00
N LYS A 49 5.26 -26.57 -0.72
CA LYS A 49 4.17 -27.29 -0.04
C LYS A 49 2.84 -26.53 -0.16
N ALA A 50 1.75 -27.22 -0.50
CA ALA A 50 0.40 -26.74 -0.23
C ALA A 50 0.06 -27.07 1.23
N SER A 51 -0.20 -26.07 2.05
CA SER A 51 -0.58 -26.26 3.44
C SER A 51 -2.04 -26.73 3.54
N LEU A 52 -2.26 -27.84 4.20
CA LEU A 52 -3.59 -28.36 4.58
C LEU A 52 -3.87 -28.17 6.07
N ASP A 53 -2.83 -27.93 6.86
CA ASP A 53 -2.90 -27.62 8.28
C ASP A 53 -2.00 -26.40 8.56
N LEU A 54 -2.62 -25.22 8.51
CA LEU A 54 -1.93 -23.96 8.69
C LEU A 54 -1.26 -23.85 10.07
N ASP A 55 -1.91 -24.35 11.12
CA ASP A 55 -1.37 -24.24 12.49
C ASP A 55 -0.07 -25.03 12.64
N SER A 56 0.02 -26.21 12.04
CA SER A 56 1.23 -27.01 12.01
C SER A 56 2.34 -26.31 11.21
N ASP A 57 2.02 -25.79 10.01
CA ASP A 57 3.01 -25.18 9.11
C ASP A 57 3.57 -23.85 9.60
N LEU A 58 2.78 -23.08 10.35
CA LEU A 58 3.23 -21.82 10.96
C LEU A 58 4.43 -22.00 11.91
N THR A 59 4.59 -23.17 12.52
CA THR A 59 5.71 -23.43 13.44
C THR A 59 7.08 -23.54 12.76
N SER A 60 7.11 -23.63 11.44
CA SER A 60 8.31 -23.90 10.63
C SER A 60 8.85 -22.70 9.88
N VAL A 61 8.26 -21.51 10.04
CA VAL A 61 8.62 -20.32 9.25
C VAL A 61 9.09 -19.15 10.10
N ASP A 62 9.95 -18.33 9.51
CA ASP A 62 10.48 -17.10 10.12
C ASP A 62 9.58 -15.90 9.85
N ALA A 63 8.80 -15.93 8.76
CA ALA A 63 7.95 -14.84 8.33
C ALA A 63 6.72 -15.33 7.56
N ILE A 64 5.66 -14.51 7.54
CA ILE A 64 4.42 -14.77 6.79
C ILE A 64 4.09 -13.55 5.93
N ILE A 65 3.64 -13.82 4.69
CA ILE A 65 3.02 -12.84 3.81
C ILE A 65 1.53 -13.15 3.67
N ILE A 66 0.66 -12.17 3.99
CA ILE A 66 -0.80 -12.28 3.95
C ILE A 66 -1.32 -11.49 2.74
N VAL A 67 -1.93 -12.19 1.80
CA VAL A 67 -2.50 -11.65 0.54
C VAL A 67 -3.92 -12.20 0.33
N THR A 68 -4.58 -12.49 1.43
CA THR A 68 -5.97 -12.98 1.48
C THR A 68 -6.95 -11.80 1.27
N PRO A 69 -8.27 -12.02 1.16
CA PRO A 69 -9.24 -10.93 1.14
C PRO A 69 -9.15 -10.05 2.40
N THR A 70 -9.28 -8.73 2.23
CA THR A 70 -9.06 -7.73 3.29
C THR A 70 -9.81 -8.00 4.59
N PHE A 71 -11.05 -8.51 4.50
CA PHE A 71 -11.88 -8.80 5.69
C PHE A 71 -11.33 -9.93 6.56
N THR A 72 -10.32 -10.67 6.09
CA THR A 72 -9.66 -11.75 6.84
C THR A 72 -8.30 -11.35 7.41
N HIS A 73 -7.78 -10.16 7.06
CA HIS A 73 -6.42 -9.76 7.43
C HIS A 73 -6.21 -9.75 8.94
N ASP A 74 -7.13 -9.15 9.70
CA ASP A 74 -7.01 -9.05 11.16
C ASP A 74 -7.00 -10.43 11.85
N GLU A 75 -7.81 -11.37 11.38
CA GLU A 75 -7.83 -12.73 11.91
C GLU A 75 -6.53 -13.47 11.62
N TYR A 76 -6.02 -13.39 10.37
CA TYR A 76 -4.75 -14.01 10.04
C TYR A 76 -3.58 -13.36 10.77
N ILE A 77 -3.52 -12.03 10.90
CA ILE A 77 -2.47 -11.36 11.67
C ILE A 77 -2.49 -11.86 13.12
N LYS A 78 -3.65 -11.89 13.78
CA LYS A 78 -3.82 -12.40 15.15
C LYS A 78 -3.42 -13.87 15.27
N LYS A 79 -3.70 -14.68 14.24
CA LYS A 79 -3.34 -16.10 14.20
C LYS A 79 -1.82 -16.28 14.06
N VAL A 80 -1.21 -15.66 13.05
CA VAL A 80 0.20 -15.84 12.73
C VAL A 80 1.14 -15.17 13.74
N SER A 81 0.70 -14.12 14.44
CA SER A 81 1.49 -13.44 15.48
C SER A 81 1.85 -14.33 16.68
N LYS A 82 1.17 -15.45 16.83
CA LYS A 82 1.48 -16.48 17.87
C LYS A 82 2.71 -17.33 17.47
N ALA A 83 3.04 -17.38 16.18
CA ALA A 83 4.12 -18.22 15.65
C ALA A 83 5.33 -17.42 15.18
N THR A 84 5.14 -16.27 14.54
CA THR A 84 6.21 -15.42 14.06
C THR A 84 5.97 -13.94 14.36
N LYS A 85 7.06 -13.19 14.51
CA LYS A 85 7.00 -11.72 14.67
C LYS A 85 7.00 -10.96 13.34
N ASN A 86 7.38 -11.60 12.24
CA ASN A 86 7.60 -10.94 10.97
C ASN A 86 6.41 -11.20 10.05
N ILE A 87 5.59 -10.17 9.84
CA ILE A 87 4.33 -10.27 9.10
C ILE A 87 4.31 -9.18 8.02
N PHE A 88 4.14 -9.60 6.79
CA PHE A 88 3.75 -8.70 5.70
C PHE A 88 2.27 -8.91 5.41
N VAL A 89 1.52 -7.85 5.24
CA VAL A 89 0.10 -7.91 4.86
C VAL A 89 -0.20 -6.93 3.74
N GLU A 90 -0.97 -7.37 2.74
CA GLU A 90 -1.42 -6.47 1.68
C GLU A 90 -2.30 -5.34 2.20
N LYS A 91 -2.30 -4.23 1.46
CA LYS A 91 -3.20 -3.10 1.75
C LYS A 91 -4.67 -3.44 1.42
N PRO A 92 -5.62 -2.82 2.14
CA PRO A 92 -5.44 -2.11 3.40
C PRO A 92 -5.12 -3.06 4.55
N LEU A 93 -4.53 -2.56 5.63
CA LEU A 93 -4.15 -3.37 6.79
C LEU A 93 -5.33 -4.24 7.31
N CYS A 94 -6.50 -3.62 7.45
CA CYS A 94 -7.77 -4.28 7.79
C CYS A 94 -8.92 -3.58 7.04
N ASP A 95 -10.13 -4.09 7.17
CA ASP A 95 -11.35 -3.56 6.52
C ASP A 95 -12.00 -2.40 7.29
N SER A 96 -11.58 -2.11 8.53
CA SER A 96 -12.06 -0.98 9.32
C SER A 96 -10.94 -0.31 10.12
N PHE A 97 -11.19 0.95 10.53
CA PHE A 97 -10.26 1.70 11.35
C PHE A 97 -10.07 1.07 12.73
N GLU A 98 -11.14 0.58 13.35
CA GLU A 98 -11.14 -0.05 14.67
C GLU A 98 -10.25 -1.29 14.67
N LYS A 99 -10.39 -2.16 13.66
CA LYS A 99 -9.53 -3.34 13.50
C LYS A 99 -8.06 -2.95 13.26
N CYS A 100 -7.81 -1.88 12.48
CA CYS A 100 -6.45 -1.36 12.30
C CYS A 100 -5.83 -0.90 13.63
N GLN A 101 -6.62 -0.24 14.49
CA GLN A 101 -6.18 0.16 15.84
C GLN A 101 -5.85 -1.06 16.72
N GLU A 102 -6.67 -2.10 16.69
CA GLU A 102 -6.38 -3.35 17.41
C GLU A 102 -5.06 -3.98 16.96
N ILE A 103 -4.83 -4.06 15.64
CA ILE A 103 -3.58 -4.61 15.10
C ILE A 103 -2.36 -3.74 15.43
N MET A 104 -2.50 -2.41 15.38
CA MET A 104 -1.44 -1.50 15.79
C MET A 104 -1.06 -1.70 17.28
N LEU A 105 -2.05 -1.87 18.15
CA LEU A 105 -1.82 -2.15 19.58
C LEU A 105 -1.19 -3.56 19.76
N LEU A 106 -1.63 -4.54 18.98
CA LEU A 106 -1.06 -5.89 19.00
C LEU A 106 0.43 -5.87 18.58
N GLU A 107 0.76 -5.11 17.51
CA GLU A 107 2.15 -4.90 17.07
C GLU A 107 3.03 -4.37 18.21
N GLN A 108 2.55 -3.32 18.90
CA GLN A 108 3.27 -2.69 20.00
C GLN A 108 3.45 -3.64 21.21
N ASN A 109 2.38 -4.32 21.61
CA ASN A 109 2.35 -5.17 22.80
C ASN A 109 3.22 -6.43 22.63
N LEU A 110 3.27 -6.99 21.43
CA LEU A 110 4.02 -8.22 21.14
C LEU A 110 5.40 -7.95 20.49
N GLY A 111 5.72 -6.69 20.18
CA GLY A 111 6.94 -6.33 19.48
C GLY A 111 7.02 -7.00 18.10
N LEU A 112 5.92 -6.95 17.34
CA LEU A 112 5.87 -7.51 16.01
C LEU A 112 6.56 -6.58 15.00
N ASN A 113 6.98 -7.14 13.89
CA ASN A 113 7.46 -6.45 12.71
C ASN A 113 6.37 -6.57 11.63
N ILE A 114 5.40 -5.66 11.62
CA ILE A 114 4.33 -5.65 10.61
C ILE A 114 4.72 -4.69 9.49
N ALA A 115 4.76 -5.19 8.26
CA ALA A 115 4.89 -4.39 7.04
C ALA A 115 3.57 -4.45 6.26
N VAL A 116 3.08 -3.30 5.80
CA VAL A 116 1.85 -3.20 5.02
C VAL A 116 2.17 -2.85 3.57
N GLY A 117 1.59 -3.58 2.61
CA GLY A 117 1.87 -3.56 1.18
C GLY A 117 1.45 -2.27 0.46
N PHE A 118 1.96 -1.12 0.88
CA PHE A 118 1.82 0.13 0.14
C PHE A 118 2.90 0.24 -0.94
N ILE A 119 2.76 -0.60 -1.96
CA ILE A 119 3.71 -0.77 -3.06
C ILE A 119 4.15 0.53 -3.74
N GLU A 120 3.29 1.57 -3.76
CA GLU A 120 3.62 2.86 -4.39
C GLU A 120 4.77 3.58 -3.69
N ARG A 121 5.05 3.31 -2.43
CA ARG A 121 6.25 3.82 -1.73
C ARG A 121 7.56 3.33 -2.38
N PHE A 122 7.50 2.24 -3.15
CA PHE A 122 8.61 1.65 -3.89
C PHE A 122 8.61 2.00 -5.38
N ASN A 123 7.67 2.83 -5.83
CA ASN A 123 7.62 3.29 -7.21
C ASN A 123 8.90 4.07 -7.55
N PRO A 124 9.60 3.73 -8.65
CA PRO A 124 10.86 4.38 -9.00
C PRO A 124 10.70 5.87 -9.29
N ALA A 125 9.57 6.32 -9.86
CA ALA A 125 9.32 7.74 -10.07
C ALA A 125 9.15 8.50 -8.74
N LEU A 126 8.51 7.89 -7.74
CA LEU A 126 8.42 8.46 -6.40
C LEU A 126 9.80 8.63 -5.75
N LYS A 127 10.71 7.67 -5.97
CA LYS A 127 12.09 7.77 -5.48
C LYS A 127 12.81 8.97 -6.07
N GLU A 128 12.68 9.21 -7.38
CA GLU A 128 13.26 10.39 -8.02
C GLU A 128 12.62 11.68 -7.50
N LEU A 129 11.30 11.72 -7.36
CA LEU A 129 10.59 12.85 -6.74
C LEU A 129 11.12 13.15 -5.33
N GLN A 130 11.30 12.14 -4.48
CA GLN A 130 11.87 12.32 -3.15
C GLN A 130 13.31 12.82 -3.17
N ASN A 131 14.12 12.36 -4.14
CA ASN A 131 15.49 12.83 -4.31
C ASN A 131 15.52 14.31 -4.70
N GLU A 132 14.63 14.77 -5.56
CA GLU A 132 14.52 16.18 -5.95
C GLU A 132 13.98 17.05 -4.81
N LEU A 133 12.95 16.58 -4.08
CA LEU A 133 12.42 17.30 -2.91
C LEU A 133 13.49 17.53 -1.84
N LYS A 134 14.38 16.56 -1.59
CA LYS A 134 15.48 16.70 -0.63
C LYS A 134 16.54 17.73 -1.00
N LYS A 135 16.58 18.17 -2.26
CA LYS A 135 17.50 19.23 -2.73
C LYS A 135 16.94 20.62 -2.51
N LEU A 136 15.67 20.74 -2.09
CA LEU A 136 15.04 22.02 -1.80
C LEU A 136 15.35 22.43 -0.36
N ASP A 137 15.67 23.71 -0.18
CA ASP A 137 15.74 24.36 1.14
C ASP A 137 14.42 25.05 1.52
N SER A 138 13.35 24.72 0.79
CA SER A 138 12.05 25.37 0.86
C SER A 138 10.92 24.42 1.24
N ASN A 139 9.81 25.00 1.67
CA ASN A 139 8.62 24.24 2.05
C ASN A 139 7.79 23.83 0.82
N THR A 140 7.17 22.67 0.90
CA THR A 140 6.07 22.30 0.01
C THR A 140 4.78 22.93 0.49
N HIS A 141 4.00 23.51 -0.43
CA HIS A 141 2.73 24.17 -0.11
C HIS A 141 1.52 23.33 -0.47
N GLU A 142 1.60 22.67 -1.61
CA GLU A 142 0.49 21.90 -2.17
C GLU A 142 0.98 20.60 -2.80
N LEU A 143 0.23 19.53 -2.53
CA LEU A 143 0.37 18.23 -3.20
C LEU A 143 -0.98 17.87 -3.83
N ARG A 144 -0.96 17.42 -5.08
CA ARG A 144 -2.15 16.95 -5.79
C ARG A 144 -1.94 15.52 -6.24
N PHE A 145 -2.89 14.66 -5.91
CA PHE A 145 -2.88 13.25 -6.28
C PHE A 145 -4.08 12.97 -7.18
N THR A 146 -3.84 12.30 -8.30
CA THR A 146 -4.90 11.84 -9.19
C THR A 146 -4.70 10.36 -9.47
N ARG A 147 -5.68 9.55 -9.07
CA ARG A 147 -5.69 8.12 -9.33
C ARG A 147 -7.01 7.71 -9.94
N THR A 148 -6.97 7.32 -11.20
CA THR A 148 -8.15 6.84 -11.90
C THR A 148 -7.92 5.45 -12.48
N SER A 149 -8.97 4.69 -12.59
CA SER A 149 -8.98 3.41 -13.29
C SER A 149 -10.17 3.33 -14.24
N LEU A 150 -10.03 2.49 -15.28
CA LEU A 150 -11.14 2.19 -16.15
C LEU A 150 -12.28 1.58 -15.35
N ALA A 151 -13.51 1.93 -15.71
CA ALA A 151 -14.71 1.33 -15.13
C ALA A 151 -14.61 -0.20 -15.22
N SER A 152 -14.53 -0.84 -14.07
CA SER A 152 -14.46 -2.30 -13.96
C SER A 152 -15.74 -2.81 -13.33
N LEU A 153 -16.47 -3.66 -14.04
CA LEU A 153 -17.64 -4.37 -13.52
C LEU A 153 -17.30 -5.34 -12.38
N ARG A 154 -16.00 -5.52 -12.06
CA ARG A 154 -15.53 -6.51 -11.10
C ARG A 154 -15.51 -6.08 -9.64
N ILE A 155 -15.57 -4.79 -9.34
CA ILE A 155 -15.45 -4.27 -7.98
C ILE A 155 -16.71 -3.46 -7.69
N SER A 156 -17.70 -4.08 -7.06
CA SER A 156 -18.95 -3.44 -6.69
C SER A 156 -19.17 -3.33 -5.18
N ASP A 157 -18.31 -3.98 -4.39
CA ASP A 157 -18.46 -4.22 -2.95
C ASP A 157 -17.51 -3.39 -2.06
N VAL A 158 -16.50 -2.73 -2.68
CA VAL A 158 -15.51 -1.92 -1.97
C VAL A 158 -15.53 -0.48 -2.49
N ASP A 159 -15.53 0.51 -1.59
CA ASP A 159 -15.45 1.94 -1.94
C ASP A 159 -14.11 2.26 -2.64
N VAL A 160 -14.15 3.21 -3.60
CA VAL A 160 -12.94 3.71 -4.29
C VAL A 160 -11.90 4.27 -3.32
N ILE A 161 -12.35 4.68 -2.13
CA ILE A 161 -11.48 5.27 -1.10
C ILE A 161 -10.53 4.22 -0.56
N THR A 162 -11.02 3.07 -0.11
CA THR A 162 -10.21 1.98 0.46
C THR A 162 -9.51 1.13 -0.60
N ASP A 163 -10.00 1.15 -1.84
CA ASP A 163 -9.38 0.42 -2.95
C ASP A 163 -8.27 1.22 -3.64
N LEU A 164 -8.56 2.46 -4.08
CA LEU A 164 -7.66 3.29 -4.87
C LEU A 164 -7.07 4.46 -4.07
N MET A 165 -7.93 5.28 -3.45
CA MET A 165 -7.51 6.53 -2.80
C MET A 165 -6.55 6.29 -1.63
N ILE A 166 -6.66 5.18 -0.95
CA ILE A 166 -5.82 4.84 0.22
C ILE A 166 -4.32 4.83 -0.11
N HIS A 167 -3.93 4.51 -1.35
CA HIS A 167 -2.55 4.60 -1.79
C HIS A 167 -2.05 6.05 -1.79
N ASP A 168 -2.89 6.99 -2.25
CA ASP A 168 -2.52 8.40 -2.34
C ASP A 168 -2.65 9.10 -0.99
N ILE A 169 -3.57 8.64 -0.13
CA ILE A 169 -3.63 9.04 1.28
C ILE A 169 -2.32 8.64 1.98
N ASP A 170 -1.88 7.39 1.81
CA ASP A 170 -0.61 6.91 2.36
C ASP A 170 0.58 7.73 1.84
N LEU A 171 0.64 7.99 0.53
CA LEU A 171 1.70 8.82 -0.05
C LEU A 171 1.68 10.27 0.45
N ALA A 172 0.51 10.87 0.63
CA ALA A 172 0.38 12.21 1.18
C ALA A 172 0.95 12.29 2.61
N LEU A 173 0.58 11.32 3.46
CA LEU A 173 1.11 11.22 4.82
C LEU A 173 2.61 10.88 4.84
N TYR A 174 3.07 10.02 3.94
CA TYR A 174 4.47 9.61 3.83
C TYR A 174 5.39 10.74 3.38
N LEU A 175 4.92 11.59 2.44
CA LEU A 175 5.71 12.70 1.90
C LEU A 175 5.68 13.94 2.82
N ASN A 176 4.56 14.20 3.49
CA ASN A 176 4.30 15.50 4.10
C ASN A 176 3.84 15.45 5.57
N GLY A 177 3.85 14.25 6.16
CA GLY A 177 3.49 14.06 7.58
C GLY A 177 1.98 14.01 7.84
N ASP A 178 1.63 14.04 9.12
CA ASP A 178 0.26 13.88 9.59
C ASP A 178 -0.67 14.98 9.08
N ALA A 179 -1.93 14.62 8.85
CA ALA A 179 -2.93 15.50 8.29
C ALA A 179 -4.34 15.20 8.83
N GLN A 180 -5.25 16.14 8.64
CA GLN A 180 -6.69 16.00 8.90
C GLN A 180 -7.50 16.33 7.65
N VAL A 181 -8.70 15.74 7.53
CA VAL A 181 -9.61 16.02 6.41
C VAL A 181 -10.27 17.38 6.64
N LEU A 182 -10.10 18.31 5.70
CA LEU A 182 -10.81 19.59 5.69
C LEU A 182 -12.11 19.50 4.91
N PHE A 183 -12.10 18.76 3.80
CA PHE A 183 -13.23 18.65 2.89
C PHE A 183 -13.18 17.31 2.16
N ALA A 184 -14.34 16.74 1.90
CA ALA A 184 -14.49 15.58 1.01
C ALA A 184 -15.84 15.66 0.26
N ASN A 185 -15.85 15.15 -0.97
CA ASN A 185 -17.04 14.99 -1.78
C ASN A 185 -16.89 13.77 -2.69
N GLY A 186 -18.00 13.24 -3.20
CA GLY A 186 -17.94 12.05 -4.02
C GLY A 186 -19.23 11.69 -4.74
N VAL A 187 -19.13 10.69 -5.60
CA VAL A 187 -20.27 10.13 -6.35
C VAL A 187 -20.56 8.73 -5.85
N ILE A 188 -21.75 8.53 -5.33
CA ILE A 188 -22.24 7.24 -4.87
C ILE A 188 -23.15 6.63 -5.96
N GLN A 189 -22.82 5.41 -6.39
CA GLN A 189 -23.62 4.60 -7.31
C GLN A 189 -23.75 3.19 -6.74
N ASN A 190 -24.93 2.62 -6.75
CA ASN A 190 -25.20 1.27 -6.20
C ASN A 190 -24.68 1.10 -4.75
N ASN A 191 -24.93 2.09 -3.90
CA ASN A 191 -24.50 2.16 -2.50
C ASN A 191 -22.98 2.16 -2.28
N THR A 192 -22.17 2.35 -3.32
CA THR A 192 -20.70 2.36 -3.25
C THR A 192 -20.18 3.70 -3.74
N ILE A 193 -19.18 4.26 -3.06
CA ILE A 193 -18.48 5.46 -3.52
C ILE A 193 -17.58 5.08 -4.69
N ASN A 194 -17.81 5.62 -5.87
CA ASN A 194 -17.09 5.30 -7.12
C ASN A 194 -16.18 6.42 -7.61
N LEU A 195 -16.38 7.63 -7.08
CA LEU A 195 -15.50 8.77 -7.22
C LEU A 195 -15.44 9.48 -5.88
N ALA A 196 -14.25 9.89 -5.48
CA ALA A 196 -14.05 10.71 -4.29
C ALA A 196 -13.00 11.78 -4.55
N THR A 197 -13.20 12.96 -3.98
CA THR A 197 -12.23 14.03 -3.86
C THR A 197 -12.11 14.43 -2.40
N ALA A 198 -10.90 14.70 -1.95
CA ALA A 198 -10.64 15.15 -0.59
C ALA A 198 -9.57 16.23 -0.54
N THR A 199 -9.66 17.11 0.44
CA THR A 199 -8.64 18.08 0.79
C THR A 199 -8.16 17.79 2.21
N LEU A 200 -6.86 17.59 2.37
CA LEU A 200 -6.20 17.36 3.65
C LEU A 200 -5.37 18.58 4.03
N LYS A 201 -5.35 18.90 5.31
CA LYS A 201 -4.44 19.90 5.90
C LYS A 201 -3.40 19.19 6.74
N HIS A 202 -2.14 19.35 6.38
CA HIS A 202 -1.01 18.79 7.12
C HIS A 202 -0.60 19.70 8.30
N GLU A 203 0.04 19.10 9.31
CA GLU A 203 0.52 19.81 10.49
C GLU A 203 1.57 20.87 10.15
N ASN A 204 2.38 20.67 9.11
CA ASN A 204 3.35 21.64 8.59
C ASN A 204 2.72 22.81 7.82
N GLY A 205 1.40 22.86 7.71
CA GLY A 205 0.66 23.94 7.06
C GLY A 205 0.39 23.72 5.57
N SER A 206 0.95 22.70 4.92
CA SER A 206 0.66 22.38 3.51
C SER A 206 -0.70 21.72 3.30
N ILE A 207 -1.13 21.62 2.05
CA ILE A 207 -2.44 21.09 1.67
C ILE A 207 -2.24 19.96 0.66
N SER A 208 -2.94 18.84 0.85
CA SER A 208 -3.05 17.79 -0.16
C SER A 208 -4.46 17.73 -0.75
N HIS A 209 -4.55 17.69 -2.08
CA HIS A 209 -5.76 17.41 -2.82
C HIS A 209 -5.68 16.01 -3.41
N ILE A 210 -6.64 15.16 -3.10
CA ILE A 210 -6.64 13.77 -3.56
C ILE A 210 -7.90 13.52 -4.36
N HIS A 211 -7.73 13.00 -5.57
CA HIS A 211 -8.84 12.58 -6.45
C HIS A 211 -8.67 11.10 -6.81
N ALA A 212 -9.69 10.31 -6.55
CA ALA A 212 -9.76 8.92 -6.98
C ALA A 212 -11.08 8.61 -7.68
N SER A 213 -11.02 7.89 -8.80
CA SER A 213 -12.20 7.52 -9.57
C SER A 213 -12.02 6.19 -10.28
N ARG A 214 -13.09 5.36 -10.28
CA ARG A 214 -13.18 4.15 -11.09
C ARG A 214 -14.32 4.20 -12.14
N ILE A 215 -14.88 5.38 -12.37
CA ILE A 215 -15.92 5.64 -13.36
C ILE A 215 -15.42 6.52 -14.51
N THR A 216 -14.13 6.49 -14.78
CA THR A 216 -13.48 7.20 -15.89
C THR A 216 -13.11 6.24 -17.02
N HIS A 217 -12.76 6.81 -18.18
CA HIS A 217 -12.27 6.07 -19.33
C HIS A 217 -10.73 6.18 -19.50
N LYS A 218 -10.03 6.58 -18.43
CA LYS A 218 -8.57 6.79 -18.45
C LYS A 218 -7.93 6.27 -17.17
N ASN A 219 -6.79 5.58 -17.29
CA ASN A 219 -5.96 5.22 -16.16
C ASN A 219 -4.94 6.34 -15.93
N GLU A 220 -4.93 6.89 -14.72
CA GLU A 220 -3.94 7.89 -14.30
C GLU A 220 -3.44 7.55 -12.89
N ARG A 221 -2.15 7.80 -12.65
CA ARG A 221 -1.55 7.82 -11.31
C ARG A 221 -0.51 8.94 -11.31
N LYS A 222 -0.93 10.12 -10.86
CA LYS A 222 -0.12 11.33 -10.93
C LYS A 222 0.00 12.01 -9.60
N ILE A 223 1.17 12.59 -9.35
CA ILE A 223 1.44 13.46 -8.21
C ILE A 223 1.97 14.78 -8.79
N SER A 224 1.41 15.89 -8.35
CA SER A 224 1.93 17.23 -8.62
C SER A 224 2.23 17.92 -7.29
N ILE A 225 3.39 18.54 -7.16
CA ILE A 225 3.83 19.20 -5.93
C ILE A 225 4.28 20.61 -6.27
N SER A 226 3.76 21.60 -5.54
CA SER A 226 4.19 22.99 -5.61
C SER A 226 5.00 23.34 -4.36
N ALA A 227 6.21 23.85 -4.57
CA ALA A 227 7.11 24.37 -3.54
C ALA A 227 7.56 25.80 -3.93
N ASP A 228 8.21 26.52 -3.01
CA ASP A 228 8.67 27.90 -3.27
C ASP A 228 9.58 27.99 -4.52
N GLU A 229 10.48 27.01 -4.69
CA GLU A 229 11.53 27.07 -5.70
C GLU A 229 11.28 26.19 -6.92
N ALA A 230 10.28 25.30 -6.85
CA ALA A 230 10.05 24.32 -7.89
C ALA A 230 8.61 23.81 -7.94
N HIS A 231 8.23 23.34 -9.13
CA HIS A 231 7.01 22.56 -9.32
C HIS A 231 7.38 21.20 -9.91
N PHE A 232 6.71 20.15 -9.43
CA PHE A 232 6.97 18.77 -9.83
C PHE A 232 5.73 18.14 -10.42
N GLU A 233 5.87 17.42 -11.52
CA GLU A 233 4.82 16.56 -12.07
C GLU A 233 5.36 15.13 -12.22
N CYS A 234 4.86 14.20 -11.41
CA CYS A 234 5.29 12.83 -11.38
C CYS A 234 4.19 11.91 -11.93
N ASP A 235 4.48 11.16 -12.99
CA ASP A 235 3.61 10.11 -13.51
C ASP A 235 4.13 8.74 -13.03
N LEU A 236 3.37 8.12 -12.11
CA LEU A 236 3.74 6.84 -11.50
C LEU A 236 3.55 5.65 -12.47
N LEU A 237 2.70 5.79 -13.50
CA LEU A 237 2.52 4.75 -14.53
C LEU A 237 3.62 4.81 -15.58
N ALA A 238 3.90 6.01 -16.11
CA ALA A 238 4.97 6.23 -17.08
C ALA A 238 6.36 6.16 -16.47
N LYS A 239 6.46 6.27 -15.12
CA LYS A 239 7.71 6.36 -14.36
C LYS A 239 8.55 7.57 -14.78
N GLU A 240 7.87 8.70 -14.91
CA GLU A 240 8.46 9.97 -15.36
C GLU A 240 8.27 11.08 -14.32
N LEU A 241 9.23 11.97 -14.21
CA LEU A 241 9.19 13.14 -13.36
C LEU A 241 9.60 14.36 -14.18
N ASN A 242 8.77 15.39 -14.22
CA ASN A 242 9.10 16.71 -14.73
C ASN A 242 9.38 17.66 -13.56
N VAL A 243 10.52 18.33 -13.60
CA VAL A 243 10.92 19.32 -12.60
C VAL A 243 10.94 20.69 -13.25
N PHE A 244 10.09 21.60 -12.79
CA PHE A 244 9.99 22.97 -13.29
C PHE A 244 10.67 23.92 -12.30
N LYS A 245 11.80 24.53 -12.74
CA LYS A 245 12.54 25.56 -12.00
C LYS A 245 12.87 26.71 -12.93
N ASN A 246 12.69 27.96 -12.49
CA ASN A 246 13.02 29.15 -13.28
C ASN A 246 12.42 29.12 -14.70
N ALA A 247 11.15 28.72 -14.85
CA ALA A 247 10.44 28.54 -16.12
C ALA A 247 11.07 27.52 -17.09
N LYS A 248 11.98 26.65 -16.62
CA LYS A 248 12.55 25.53 -17.39
C LYS A 248 11.97 24.22 -16.91
N ASN A 249 11.76 23.29 -17.83
CA ASN A 249 11.38 21.91 -17.53
C ASN A 249 12.61 21.01 -17.67
N GLU A 250 12.89 20.24 -16.65
CA GLU A 250 13.94 19.22 -16.61
C GLU A 250 13.27 17.84 -16.46
N PRO A 251 13.02 17.12 -17.57
CA PRO A 251 12.41 15.81 -17.52
C PRO A 251 13.41 14.76 -17.02
N LEU A 252 12.97 13.95 -16.06
CA LEU A 252 13.72 12.83 -15.53
C LEU A 252 12.90 11.53 -15.77
N LYS A 253 13.56 10.53 -16.30
CA LYS A 253 12.96 9.20 -16.42
C LYS A 253 13.55 8.29 -15.35
N ALA A 254 12.68 7.72 -14.51
CA ALA A 254 13.13 6.80 -13.48
C ALA A 254 13.66 5.51 -14.12
N LYS A 255 14.69 4.92 -13.51
CA LYS A 255 15.20 3.62 -13.92
C LYS A 255 14.11 2.55 -13.75
N GLU A 256 14.08 1.60 -14.67
CA GLU A 256 13.18 0.46 -14.50
C GLU A 256 13.49 -0.29 -13.21
N ALA A 257 12.44 -0.53 -12.42
CA ALA A 257 12.51 -1.26 -11.18
C ALA A 257 11.21 -2.05 -10.97
N ASN A 258 11.29 -3.14 -10.24
CA ASN A 258 10.12 -3.90 -9.81
C ASN A 258 9.78 -3.52 -8.37
N ALA A 259 8.80 -2.64 -8.20
CA ALA A 259 8.41 -2.11 -6.90
C ALA A 259 8.03 -3.21 -5.88
N LEU A 260 7.34 -4.28 -6.33
CA LEU A 260 6.98 -5.40 -5.47
C LEU A 260 8.22 -6.19 -5.01
N LYS A 261 9.18 -6.38 -5.91
CA LYS A 261 10.45 -7.02 -5.58
C LYS A 261 11.25 -6.20 -4.56
N ASP A 262 11.31 -4.88 -4.77
CA ASP A 262 12.01 -3.96 -3.87
C ASP A 262 11.33 -3.90 -2.49
N GLU A 263 10.01 -3.95 -2.44
CA GLU A 263 9.23 -4.02 -1.20
C GLU A 263 9.50 -5.32 -0.43
N LEU A 264 9.53 -6.46 -1.11
CA LEU A 264 9.87 -7.75 -0.52
C LEU A 264 11.32 -7.79 -0.02
N VAL A 265 12.27 -7.19 -0.74
CA VAL A 265 13.66 -7.05 -0.26
C VAL A 265 13.72 -6.19 1.00
N ALA A 266 12.97 -5.09 1.06
CA ALA A 266 12.88 -4.27 2.26
C ALA A 266 12.25 -5.03 3.44
N PHE A 267 11.25 -5.88 3.18
CA PHE A 267 10.68 -6.74 4.21
C PHE A 267 11.68 -7.78 4.71
N SER A 268 12.49 -8.37 3.84
CA SER A 268 13.54 -9.29 4.29
C SER A 268 14.58 -8.60 5.19
N ALA A 269 14.90 -7.34 4.91
CA ALA A 269 15.79 -6.54 5.76
C ALA A 269 15.14 -6.24 7.13
N LEU A 270 13.82 -5.97 7.17
CA LEU A 270 13.06 -5.81 8.41
C LEU A 270 13.10 -7.09 9.25
N CYS A 271 12.93 -8.27 8.65
CA CYS A 271 13.04 -9.57 9.33
C CYS A 271 14.45 -9.78 9.94
N ALA A 272 15.49 -9.20 9.32
CA ALA A 272 16.85 -9.21 9.83
C ALA A 272 17.15 -8.10 10.88
N GLY A 273 16.13 -7.37 11.34
CA GLY A 273 16.24 -6.29 12.33
C GLY A 273 16.65 -4.94 11.77
N GLN A 274 16.70 -4.78 10.44
CA GLN A 274 17.01 -3.49 9.79
C GLN A 274 15.72 -2.70 9.57
N LYS A 275 15.55 -1.61 10.28
CA LYS A 275 14.39 -0.73 10.09
C LYS A 275 14.50 0.04 8.78
N SER A 276 13.39 0.13 8.05
CA SER A 276 13.25 0.94 6.85
C SER A 276 12.07 1.88 6.99
N ASN A 277 12.28 3.17 6.76
CA ASN A 277 11.19 4.16 6.71
C ASN A 277 10.36 4.07 5.42
N LYS A 278 10.77 3.24 4.46
CA LYS A 278 9.99 2.99 3.25
C LYS A 278 8.82 2.05 3.48
N LEU A 279 9.00 1.01 4.29
CA LEU A 279 7.90 0.12 4.64
C LEU A 279 6.88 0.87 5.50
N ALA A 280 5.61 0.73 5.17
CA ALA A 280 4.54 1.16 6.07
C ALA A 280 4.41 0.12 7.20
N ASP A 281 4.40 0.59 8.43
CA ASP A 281 4.07 -0.20 9.62
C ASP A 281 2.56 -0.15 9.90
N ALA A 282 2.08 -0.87 10.90
CA ALA A 282 0.67 -0.85 11.28
C ALA A 282 0.22 0.55 11.70
N LYS A 283 1.10 1.37 12.30
CA LYS A 283 0.78 2.75 12.68
C LYS A 283 0.51 3.64 11.46
N SER A 284 1.37 3.59 10.46
CA SER A 284 1.21 4.34 9.20
C SER A 284 -0.07 3.93 8.47
N ALA A 285 -0.33 2.62 8.38
CA ALA A 285 -1.53 2.08 7.75
C ALA A 285 -2.80 2.47 8.51
N THR A 286 -2.77 2.49 9.85
CA THR A 286 -3.89 2.92 10.70
C THR A 286 -4.20 4.40 10.47
N LYS A 287 -3.18 5.27 10.33
CA LYS A 287 -3.39 6.68 9.99
C LYS A 287 -4.04 6.86 8.63
N ALA A 288 -3.58 6.12 7.62
CA ALA A 288 -4.18 6.15 6.28
C ALA A 288 -5.65 5.68 6.31
N MET A 289 -5.95 4.61 7.05
CA MET A 289 -7.32 4.12 7.22
C MET A 289 -8.21 5.11 7.97
N LYS A 290 -7.69 5.83 8.98
CA LYS A 290 -8.44 6.89 9.68
C LYS A 290 -8.89 7.97 8.71
N ILE A 291 -7.98 8.50 7.90
CA ILE A 291 -8.29 9.50 6.87
C ILE A 291 -9.30 8.95 5.86
N ALA A 292 -9.12 7.71 5.39
CA ALA A 292 -10.04 7.04 4.45
C ALA A 292 -11.46 6.93 5.06
N THR A 293 -11.56 6.56 6.33
CA THR A 293 -12.83 6.45 7.08
C THR A 293 -13.50 7.81 7.22
N ASP A 294 -12.75 8.86 7.57
CA ASP A 294 -13.27 10.22 7.70
C ASP A 294 -13.81 10.76 6.37
N ILE A 295 -13.08 10.54 5.27
CA ILE A 295 -13.52 10.90 3.92
C ILE A 295 -14.83 10.19 3.56
N ALA A 296 -14.89 8.86 3.77
CA ALA A 296 -16.08 8.07 3.48
C ALA A 296 -17.29 8.53 4.29
N LYS A 297 -17.09 8.85 5.58
CA LYS A 297 -18.12 9.37 6.47
C LYS A 297 -18.67 10.70 5.97
N ILE A 298 -17.81 11.69 5.68
CA ILE A 298 -18.21 13.01 5.18
C ILE A 298 -19.04 12.87 3.89
N ILE A 299 -18.61 12.01 2.95
CA ILE A 299 -19.33 11.82 1.68
C ILE A 299 -20.72 11.18 1.91
N LYS A 300 -20.82 10.21 2.83
CA LYS A 300 -22.09 9.54 3.13
C LYS A 300 -23.08 10.43 3.89
N GLU A 301 -22.60 11.38 4.68
CA GLU A 301 -23.42 12.35 5.43
C GLU A 301 -23.98 13.48 4.54
N GLN A 302 -23.46 13.67 3.33
CA GLN A 302 -23.96 14.66 2.35
C GLN A 302 -25.15 14.14 1.50
N LYS A 303 -25.57 12.89 1.70
CA LYS A 303 -26.77 12.28 1.10
C LYS A 303 -28.02 12.76 1.86
#